data_4cdfdba77c4413d6dfe40b39e48532c5
#
_entry.id   4cdfdba77c4413d6dfe40b39e48532c5
#
_cell.length_a   1.000
_cell.length_b   1.000
_cell.length_c   1.000
_cell.angle_alpha   90.00
_cell.angle_beta   90.00
_cell.angle_gamma   90.00
#
_symmetry.space_group_name_H-M   'P 1'
#
loop_
_entity.id
_entity.type
_entity.pdbx_description
1 polymer ?
#
loop_
_entity_poly.entity_id
_entity_poly.type
_entity_poly.pdbx_seq_one_letter_code
_entity_poly.pdbx_strand_id
1 'polypeptide(L)'
;RLKANWVGKQEMFRWPLRGLFLRIGGIPLNRRKTTGFIDALLAEFRSREWMWLAIAPEGTRGHTDHWKAGFYQIALAADVPVALAYIDYATRTVGIDTYLRMTGDREADLGRIRAFYASKRGRRPELAGEIRLK
;
A
#
# COMPACT_ATOMS: atom_id res chain seq x y z
N ARG A 1 6.44 -2.60 18.20
CA ARG A 1 6.52 -1.36 17.37
C ARG A 1 6.67 -1.79 15.92
N LEU A 2 5.61 -1.61 15.12
CA LEU A 2 5.64 -1.92 13.69
C LEU A 2 6.66 -1.00 12.99
N LYS A 3 7.66 -1.59 12.36
CA LYS A 3 8.58 -0.87 11.47
C LYS A 3 8.05 -1.03 10.04
N ALA A 4 7.14 -0.18 9.63
CA ALA A 4 6.64 -0.19 8.27
C ALA A 4 7.66 0.42 7.30
N ASN A 5 7.89 -0.25 6.19
CA ASN A 5 8.62 0.27 5.05
C ASN A 5 7.66 1.04 4.13
N TRP A 6 8.17 2.04 3.44
CA TRP A 6 7.40 2.82 2.48
C TRP A 6 8.25 3.13 1.25
N VAL A 7 7.61 3.25 0.11
CA VAL A 7 8.28 3.53 -1.15
C VAL A 7 8.25 5.02 -1.44
N GLY A 8 9.42 5.64 -1.54
CA GLY A 8 9.59 7.04 -1.92
C GLY A 8 10.18 7.20 -3.33
N LYS A 9 9.95 8.39 -3.93
CA LYS A 9 10.65 8.76 -5.17
C LYS A 9 12.15 8.80 -4.93
N GLN A 10 12.94 8.30 -5.86
CA GLN A 10 14.40 8.26 -5.75
C GLN A 10 15.01 9.65 -5.50
N GLU A 11 14.38 10.71 -6.04
CA GLU A 11 14.81 12.09 -5.87
C GLU A 11 14.71 12.58 -4.42
N MET A 12 13.83 12.00 -3.60
CA MET A 12 13.69 12.33 -2.17
C MET A 12 14.89 11.84 -1.34
N PHE A 13 15.56 10.78 -1.83
CA PHE A 13 16.71 10.17 -1.14
C PHE A 13 18.03 10.82 -1.53
N ARG A 14 18.07 12.16 -1.59
CA ARG A 14 19.28 12.95 -1.82
C ARG A 14 19.83 13.52 -0.52
N TRP A 15 21.13 13.84 -0.53
CA TRP A 15 21.75 14.56 0.59
C TRP A 15 21.03 15.91 0.83
N PRO A 16 20.77 16.33 2.11
CA PRO A 16 21.20 15.70 3.37
C PRO A 16 20.21 14.68 3.96
N LEU A 17 18.99 14.54 3.41
CA LEU A 17 17.88 13.79 4.01
C LEU A 17 17.90 12.27 3.75
N ARG A 18 18.81 11.80 2.89
CA ARG A 18 18.89 10.38 2.52
C ARG A 18 18.98 9.45 3.73
N GLY A 19 19.89 9.74 4.67
CA GLY A 19 20.10 8.90 5.85
C GLY A 19 18.86 8.80 6.73
N LEU A 20 18.16 9.92 6.90
CA LEU A 20 16.91 9.96 7.66
C LEU A 20 15.81 9.10 7.02
N PHE A 21 15.58 9.26 5.71
CA PHE A 21 14.55 8.50 5.00
C PHE A 21 14.82 7.00 5.00
N LEU A 22 16.05 6.57 4.82
CA LEU A 22 16.43 5.15 4.94
C LEU A 22 16.20 4.63 6.36
N ARG A 23 16.54 5.41 7.39
CA ARG A 23 16.38 5.03 8.80
C ARG A 23 14.92 4.86 9.22
N ILE A 24 14.01 5.64 8.62
CA ILE A 24 12.56 5.52 8.87
C ILE A 24 11.85 4.54 7.92
N GLY A 25 12.61 3.65 7.28
CA GLY A 25 12.07 2.56 6.46
C GLY A 25 11.76 2.93 5.02
N GLY A 26 12.27 4.05 4.52
CA GLY A 26 12.11 4.46 3.13
C GLY A 26 12.90 3.56 2.17
N ILE A 27 12.24 3.12 1.10
CA ILE A 27 12.85 2.37 0.00
C ILE A 27 12.89 3.27 -1.23
N PRO A 28 14.10 3.67 -1.71
CA PRO A 28 14.22 4.51 -2.90
C PRO A 28 13.95 3.69 -4.15
N LEU A 29 12.82 3.92 -4.81
CA LEU A 29 12.49 3.26 -6.06
C LEU A 29 12.09 4.24 -7.15
N ASN A 30 12.51 3.94 -8.38
CA ASN A 30 12.15 4.73 -9.54
C ASN A 30 10.77 4.31 -10.08
N ARG A 31 9.73 5.02 -9.63
CA ARG A 31 8.34 4.75 -10.04
C ARG A 31 8.04 5.04 -11.51
N ARG A 32 8.95 5.72 -12.23
CA ARG A 32 8.76 6.06 -13.66
C ARG A 32 9.01 4.87 -14.59
N LYS A 33 9.82 3.91 -14.15
CA LYS A 33 10.05 2.66 -14.87
C LYS A 33 9.13 1.59 -14.27
N THR A 34 7.96 1.42 -14.84
CA THR A 34 6.99 0.38 -14.44
C THR A 34 7.60 -1.02 -14.57
N THR A 35 8.41 -1.21 -15.62
CA THR A 35 9.23 -2.41 -15.81
C THR A 35 10.38 -2.39 -14.80
N GLY A 36 10.46 -3.41 -13.96
CA GLY A 36 11.50 -3.56 -12.92
C GLY A 36 11.14 -2.98 -11.56
N PHE A 37 10.07 -2.17 -11.41
CA PHE A 37 9.64 -1.68 -10.10
C PHE A 37 9.13 -2.81 -9.19
N ILE A 38 8.27 -3.67 -9.74
CA ILE A 38 7.76 -4.85 -9.01
C ILE A 38 8.90 -5.81 -8.70
N ASP A 39 9.77 -6.08 -9.67
CA ASP A 39 10.93 -6.97 -9.48
C ASP A 39 11.87 -6.47 -8.37
N ALA A 40 12.13 -5.17 -8.32
CA ALA A 40 12.93 -4.56 -7.26
C ALA A 40 12.27 -4.71 -5.88
N LEU A 41 10.95 -4.53 -5.79
CA LEU A 41 10.21 -4.78 -4.54
C LEU A 41 10.20 -6.25 -4.14
N LEU A 42 10.03 -7.16 -5.10
CA LEU A 42 10.10 -8.60 -4.84
C LEU A 42 11.49 -9.00 -4.34
N ALA A 43 12.56 -8.42 -4.88
CA ALA A 43 13.92 -8.64 -4.39
C ALA A 43 14.05 -8.16 -2.92
N GLU A 44 13.49 -7.00 -2.57
CA GLU A 44 13.45 -6.52 -1.18
C GLU A 44 12.69 -7.47 -0.25
N PHE A 45 11.52 -7.97 -0.65
CA PHE A 45 10.77 -8.96 0.13
C PHE A 45 11.57 -10.25 0.34
N ARG A 46 12.24 -10.75 -0.69
CA ARG A 46 13.04 -11.99 -0.62
C ARG A 46 14.32 -11.84 0.21
N SER A 47 14.88 -10.65 0.28
CA SER A 47 16.12 -10.37 1.00
C SER A 47 15.93 -10.21 2.52
N ARG A 48 14.68 -10.16 2.99
CA ARG A 48 14.35 -9.88 4.39
C ARG A 48 13.53 -10.99 5.00
N GLU A 49 13.85 -11.35 6.22
CA GLU A 49 13.08 -12.32 6.99
C GLU A 49 11.63 -11.85 7.24
N TRP A 50 11.45 -10.55 7.42
CA TRP A 50 10.14 -9.90 7.55
C TRP A 50 10.16 -8.49 6.98
N MET A 51 9.04 -8.08 6.40
CA MET A 51 8.88 -6.75 5.82
C MET A 51 7.41 -6.31 5.86
N TRP A 52 7.18 -5.08 6.29
CA TRP A 52 5.89 -4.40 6.18
C TRP A 52 5.99 -3.31 5.14
N LEU A 53 5.23 -3.40 4.07
CA LEU A 53 5.17 -2.38 3.03
C LEU A 53 3.86 -1.61 3.12
N ALA A 54 3.92 -0.32 3.48
CA ALA A 54 2.76 0.56 3.50
C ALA A 54 2.51 1.13 2.10
N ILE A 55 1.29 0.91 1.59
CA ILE A 55 0.84 1.42 0.28
C ILE A 55 -0.51 2.09 0.46
N ALA A 56 -0.64 3.32 -0.05
CA ALA A 56 -1.93 3.97 -0.26
C ALA A 56 -2.37 3.70 -1.71
N PRO A 57 -3.37 2.83 -1.94
CA PRO A 57 -3.70 2.38 -3.29
C PRO A 57 -4.30 3.48 -4.17
N GLU A 58 -4.89 4.49 -3.59
CA GLU A 58 -5.37 5.67 -4.32
C GLU A 58 -4.24 6.44 -5.00
N GLY A 59 -3.06 6.48 -4.38
CA GLY A 59 -1.86 7.12 -4.91
C GLY A 59 -1.94 8.64 -5.05
N THR A 60 -2.96 9.26 -4.47
CA THR A 60 -3.21 10.71 -4.45
C THR A 60 -3.86 11.14 -3.13
N ARG A 61 -3.82 12.44 -2.83
CA ARG A 61 -4.56 13.07 -1.73
C ARG A 61 -5.86 13.73 -2.19
N GLY A 62 -6.06 13.84 -3.50
CA GLY A 62 -7.28 14.31 -4.14
C GLY A 62 -8.23 13.17 -4.44
N HIS A 63 -9.38 13.50 -5.01
CA HIS A 63 -10.33 12.48 -5.47
C HIS A 63 -9.70 11.59 -6.55
N THR A 64 -9.99 10.30 -6.50
CA THR A 64 -9.72 9.31 -7.55
C THR A 64 -10.92 8.39 -7.68
N ASP A 65 -11.20 7.95 -8.90
CA ASP A 65 -12.31 7.06 -9.21
C ASP A 65 -11.94 5.57 -9.15
N HIS A 66 -10.68 5.27 -8.82
CA HIS A 66 -10.18 3.89 -8.76
C HIS A 66 -8.93 3.77 -7.90
N TRP A 67 -8.63 2.55 -7.49
CA TRP A 67 -7.37 2.18 -6.86
C TRP A 67 -6.36 1.69 -7.90
N LYS A 68 -5.08 1.99 -7.68
CA LYS A 68 -3.98 1.48 -8.51
C LYS A 68 -3.72 0.01 -8.21
N ALA A 69 -3.59 -0.81 -9.24
CA ALA A 69 -3.41 -2.26 -9.12
C ALA A 69 -2.06 -2.70 -8.51
N GLY A 70 -1.12 -1.78 -8.28
CA GLY A 70 0.24 -2.12 -7.85
C GLY A 70 0.31 -2.94 -6.57
N PHE A 71 -0.48 -2.63 -5.54
CA PHE A 71 -0.49 -3.39 -4.29
C PHE A 71 -0.95 -4.84 -4.52
N TYR A 72 -1.95 -5.02 -5.37
CA TYR A 72 -2.52 -6.32 -5.70
C TYR A 72 -1.51 -7.20 -6.43
N GLN A 73 -0.85 -6.63 -7.44
CA GLN A 73 0.20 -7.32 -8.20
C GLN A 73 1.39 -7.72 -7.32
N ILE A 74 1.82 -6.81 -6.42
CA ILE A 74 2.91 -7.08 -5.47
C ILE A 74 2.50 -8.22 -4.52
N ALA A 75 1.29 -8.17 -3.95
CA ALA A 75 0.82 -9.19 -3.02
C ALA A 75 0.76 -10.58 -3.64
N LEU A 76 0.27 -10.69 -4.89
CA LEU A 76 0.26 -11.96 -5.64
C LEU A 76 1.67 -12.44 -5.95
N ALA A 77 2.53 -11.58 -6.49
CA ALA A 77 3.86 -11.97 -6.94
C ALA A 77 4.82 -12.30 -5.79
N ALA A 78 4.64 -11.66 -4.62
CA ALA A 78 5.42 -11.93 -3.42
C ALA A 78 4.80 -13.03 -2.53
N ASP A 79 3.60 -13.50 -2.84
CA ASP A 79 2.79 -14.41 -2.00
C ASP A 79 2.68 -13.96 -0.55
N VAL A 80 2.41 -12.67 -0.35
CA VAL A 80 2.26 -12.07 0.98
C VAL A 80 0.82 -11.62 1.25
N PRO A 81 0.35 -11.68 2.49
CA PRO A 81 -0.97 -11.17 2.83
C PRO A 81 -1.03 -9.65 2.74
N VAL A 82 -2.19 -9.12 2.34
CA VAL A 82 -2.53 -7.70 2.40
C VAL A 82 -3.18 -7.42 3.75
N ALA A 83 -2.56 -6.57 4.55
CA ALA A 83 -3.09 -6.09 5.81
C ALA A 83 -3.97 -4.86 5.55
N LEU A 84 -5.24 -4.91 5.92
CA LEU A 84 -6.18 -3.82 5.72
C LEU A 84 -6.06 -2.82 6.88
N ALA A 85 -5.35 -1.72 6.63
CA ALA A 85 -5.16 -0.64 7.58
C ALA A 85 -6.23 0.43 7.38
N TYR A 86 -6.69 1.04 8.48
CA TYR A 86 -7.70 2.09 8.44
C TYR A 86 -7.46 3.19 9.48
N ILE A 87 -7.97 4.36 9.16
CA ILE A 87 -8.19 5.47 10.08
C ILE A 87 -9.67 5.81 9.97
N ASP A 88 -10.46 5.41 10.97
CA ASP A 88 -11.90 5.66 10.99
C ASP A 88 -12.20 6.92 11.83
N TYR A 89 -12.61 7.97 11.16
CA TYR A 89 -12.94 9.25 11.79
C TYR A 89 -14.31 9.26 12.49
N ALA A 90 -15.21 8.35 12.15
CA ALA A 90 -16.49 8.24 12.81
C ALA A 90 -16.33 7.71 14.23
N THR A 91 -15.52 6.67 14.39
CA THR A 91 -15.26 6.03 15.68
C THR A 91 -13.96 6.51 16.34
N ARG A 92 -13.18 7.36 15.65
CA ARG A 92 -11.84 7.84 16.09
C ARG A 92 -10.87 6.70 16.39
N THR A 93 -10.92 5.65 15.57
CA THR A 93 -10.05 4.49 15.71
C THR A 93 -9.08 4.36 14.54
N VAL A 94 -7.94 3.75 14.81
CA VAL A 94 -6.93 3.39 13.83
C VAL A 94 -6.50 1.96 14.10
N GLY A 95 -6.34 1.17 13.06
CA GLY A 95 -5.94 -0.21 13.26
C GLY A 95 -5.62 -0.98 11.98
N ILE A 96 -5.27 -2.24 12.20
CA ILE A 96 -5.12 -3.28 11.20
C ILE A 96 -5.82 -4.50 11.77
N ASP A 97 -6.98 -4.82 11.29
CA ASP A 97 -7.83 -5.88 11.88
C ASP A 97 -7.92 -7.13 11.00
N THR A 98 -7.55 -7.01 9.72
CA THR A 98 -7.78 -8.08 8.74
C THR A 98 -6.57 -8.25 7.84
N TYR A 99 -6.24 -9.52 7.57
CA TYR A 99 -5.19 -9.93 6.66
C TYR A 99 -5.80 -10.80 5.58
N LEU A 100 -5.67 -10.42 4.31
CA LEU A 100 -6.23 -11.14 3.17
C LEU A 100 -5.11 -11.64 2.26
N ARG A 101 -5.11 -12.93 1.95
CA ARG A 101 -4.35 -13.43 0.80
C ARG A 101 -5.13 -13.21 -0.46
N MET A 102 -4.49 -12.64 -1.45
CA MET A 102 -5.06 -12.45 -2.79
C MET A 102 -5.07 -13.79 -3.52
N THR A 103 -6.19 -14.11 -4.15
CA THR A 103 -6.41 -15.40 -4.81
C THR A 103 -6.12 -15.37 -6.31
N GLY A 104 -6.05 -14.18 -6.90
CA GLY A 104 -6.00 -13.96 -8.34
C GLY A 104 -7.39 -13.73 -8.95
N ASP A 105 -8.45 -14.12 -8.27
CA ASP A 105 -9.82 -13.70 -8.62
C ASP A 105 -10.03 -12.26 -8.13
N ARG A 106 -9.81 -11.33 -9.06
CA ARG A 106 -9.79 -9.89 -8.76
C ARG A 106 -11.11 -9.40 -8.16
N GLU A 107 -12.24 -9.87 -8.68
CA GLU A 107 -13.54 -9.38 -8.22
C GLU A 107 -13.88 -9.94 -6.83
N ALA A 108 -13.63 -11.22 -6.58
CA ALA A 108 -13.80 -11.83 -5.27
C ALA A 108 -12.90 -11.18 -4.22
N ASP A 109 -11.62 -10.92 -4.56
CA ASP A 109 -10.67 -10.29 -3.67
C ASP A 109 -11.06 -8.84 -3.33
N LEU A 110 -11.47 -8.05 -4.34
CA LEU A 110 -11.95 -6.68 -4.13
C LEU A 110 -13.27 -6.65 -3.38
N GLY A 111 -14.14 -7.63 -3.57
CA GLY A 111 -15.38 -7.80 -2.81
C GLY A 111 -15.13 -7.91 -1.30
N ARG A 112 -14.11 -8.70 -0.91
CA ARG A 112 -13.67 -8.81 0.50
C ARG A 112 -13.12 -7.50 1.05
N ILE A 113 -12.32 -6.78 0.25
CA ILE A 113 -11.77 -5.47 0.62
C ILE A 113 -12.90 -4.45 0.78
N ARG A 114 -13.85 -4.39 -0.17
CA ARG A 114 -15.01 -3.50 -0.09
C ARG A 114 -15.86 -3.76 1.15
N ALA A 115 -16.13 -5.02 1.46
CA ALA A 115 -16.89 -5.41 2.65
C ALA A 115 -16.21 -4.93 3.95
N PHE A 116 -14.89 -5.03 4.04
CA PHE A 116 -14.14 -4.52 5.19
C PHE A 116 -14.26 -3.00 5.35
N TYR A 117 -14.08 -2.25 4.26
CA TYR A 117 -14.09 -0.79 4.32
C TYR A 117 -15.50 -0.17 4.32
N ALA A 118 -16.56 -0.94 4.09
CA ALA A 118 -17.93 -0.44 4.05
C ALA A 118 -18.37 0.27 5.34
N SER A 119 -17.85 -0.15 6.49
CA SER A 119 -18.14 0.45 7.81
C SER A 119 -17.14 1.55 8.21
N LYS A 120 -16.09 1.80 7.44
CA LYS A 120 -15.03 2.74 7.79
C LYS A 120 -15.27 4.10 7.13
N ARG A 121 -15.06 5.17 7.86
CA ARG A 121 -15.27 6.54 7.34
C ARG A 121 -14.00 7.38 7.45
N GLY A 122 -13.44 7.74 6.31
CA GLY A 122 -12.31 8.65 6.22
C GLY A 122 -12.66 10.08 6.68
N ARG A 123 -11.65 10.93 6.87
CA ARG A 123 -11.81 12.34 7.23
C ARG A 123 -12.59 13.14 6.17
N ARG A 124 -12.41 12.79 4.90
CA ARG A 124 -13.03 13.42 3.75
C ARG A 124 -13.66 12.34 2.87
N PRO A 125 -14.82 11.79 3.28
CA PRO A 125 -15.45 10.70 2.58
C PRO A 125 -15.83 11.04 1.13
N GLU A 126 -16.04 12.30 0.83
CA GLU A 126 -16.32 12.82 -0.51
C GLU A 126 -15.14 12.67 -1.50
N LEU A 127 -13.93 12.47 -0.98
CA LEU A 127 -12.73 12.22 -1.79
C LEU A 127 -12.44 10.73 -1.98
N ALA A 128 -13.13 9.85 -1.25
CA ALA A 128 -12.93 8.42 -1.37
C ALA A 128 -13.41 7.92 -2.74
N GLY A 129 -12.54 7.23 -3.44
CA GLY A 129 -12.87 6.59 -4.71
C GLY A 129 -13.51 5.23 -4.52
N GLU A 130 -14.12 4.73 -5.59
CA GLU A 130 -14.61 3.36 -5.63
C GLU A 130 -13.43 2.37 -5.52
N ILE A 131 -13.62 1.31 -4.70
CA ILE A 131 -12.63 0.24 -4.57
C ILE A 131 -12.73 -0.68 -5.78
N ARG A 132 -12.14 -0.25 -6.86
CA ARG A 132 -11.96 -0.99 -8.12
C ARG A 132 -10.55 -0.76 -8.65
N LEU A 133 -9.98 -1.72 -9.35
CA LEU A 133 -8.63 -1.59 -9.91
C LEU A 133 -8.66 -1.12 -11.36
N LYS A 134 -7.71 -0.26 -11.68
CA LYS A 134 -7.39 0.14 -13.05
C LYS A 134 -5.95 -0.18 -13.37
#